data_5528704ae6a4a729015c3f2464a6e36c
#
_entry.id   5528704ae6a4a729015c3f2464a6e36c
#
_cell.length_a   1.000
_cell.length_b   1.000
_cell.length_c   1.000
_cell.angle_alpha   90.00
_cell.angle_beta   90.00
_cell.angle_gamma   90.00
#
_symmetry.space_group_name_H-M   'P 1'
#
loop_
_entity.id
_entity.type
_entity.pdbx_description
1 polymer ?
#
loop_
_entity_poly.entity_id
_entity_poly.type
_entity_poly.pdbx_seq_one_letter_code
_entity_poly.pdbx_strand_id
1 'polypeptide(L)'
;MLEMTALQAAGLWSGLLILVLVVLSVRVVMTRRRQRVILGDGGDEVMIVSARRFGNAAEYTPVAIGALILLALIGWQSWIIHLIGATFLLGRVIHPLGLAFGKGPPPARVVGMTLTWLPLLVAAGLLIVCPLVGMAPG
;
A
#
# COMPACT_ATOMS: atom_id res chain seq x y z
N MET A 1 -1.43 -22.37 19.93
CA MET A 1 -1.06 -21.11 19.29
C MET A 1 -2.38 -20.48 18.87
N LEU A 2 -2.73 -19.31 19.41
CA LEU A 2 -4.01 -18.65 19.05
C LEU A 2 -3.90 -18.22 17.58
N GLU A 3 -4.72 -18.82 16.72
CA GLU A 3 -4.82 -18.38 15.33
C GLU A 3 -5.45 -16.99 15.27
N MET A 4 -4.82 -16.08 14.54
CA MET A 4 -5.38 -14.73 14.34
C MET A 4 -6.67 -14.81 13.53
N THR A 5 -7.71 -14.11 13.99
CA THR A 5 -8.92 -13.93 13.17
C THR A 5 -8.62 -13.10 11.93
N ALA A 6 -9.47 -13.21 10.91
CA ALA A 6 -9.34 -12.41 9.69
C ALA A 6 -9.33 -10.89 9.99
N LEU A 7 -10.15 -10.44 10.95
CA LEU A 7 -10.21 -9.03 11.33
C LEU A 7 -8.94 -8.58 12.08
N GLN A 8 -8.35 -9.43 12.92
CA GLN A 8 -7.07 -9.16 13.56
C GLN A 8 -5.95 -9.08 12.53
N ALA A 9 -5.95 -9.97 11.52
CA ALA A 9 -5.01 -9.92 10.41
C ALA A 9 -5.15 -8.62 9.60
N ALA A 10 -6.39 -8.21 9.28
CA ALA A 10 -6.64 -6.93 8.60
C ALA A 10 -6.15 -5.74 9.44
N GLY A 11 -6.36 -5.75 10.74
CA GLY A 11 -5.86 -4.74 11.66
C GLY A 11 -4.32 -4.66 11.66
N LEU A 12 -3.63 -5.81 11.72
CA LEU A 12 -2.17 -5.89 11.66
C LEU A 12 -1.62 -5.24 10.40
N TRP A 13 -2.10 -5.66 9.23
CA TRP A 13 -1.62 -5.12 7.95
C TRP A 13 -1.97 -3.65 7.77
N SER A 14 -3.16 -3.21 8.21
CA SER A 14 -3.55 -1.80 8.21
C SER A 14 -2.60 -0.95 9.06
N GLY A 15 -2.27 -1.41 10.26
CA GLY A 15 -1.31 -0.73 11.14
C GLY A 15 0.07 -0.60 10.51
N LEU A 16 0.61 -1.67 9.91
CA LEU A 16 1.89 -1.65 9.22
C LEU A 16 1.88 -0.69 8.02
N LEU A 17 0.80 -0.65 7.26
CA LEU A 17 0.64 0.27 6.13
C LEU A 17 0.55 1.73 6.58
N ILE A 18 -0.14 2.02 7.67
CA ILE A 18 -0.17 3.36 8.29
C ILE A 18 1.24 3.79 8.69
N LEU A 19 2.05 2.90 9.29
CA LEU A 19 3.44 3.20 9.64
C LEU A 19 4.28 3.55 8.41
N VAL A 20 4.12 2.84 7.29
CA VAL A 20 4.79 3.19 6.02
C VAL A 20 4.40 4.60 5.56
N LEU A 21 3.10 4.94 5.61
CA LEU A 21 2.64 6.30 5.26
C LEU A 21 3.25 7.37 6.16
N VAL A 22 3.29 7.13 7.47
CA VAL A 22 3.89 8.06 8.43
C VAL A 22 5.37 8.26 8.13
N VAL A 23 6.13 7.19 7.89
CA VAL A 23 7.56 7.28 7.53
C VAL A 23 7.76 8.08 6.26
N LEU A 24 6.96 7.84 5.21
CA LEU A 24 7.06 8.58 3.95
C LEU A 24 6.66 10.05 4.13
N SER A 25 5.63 10.35 4.92
CA SER A 25 5.20 11.71 5.25
C SER A 25 6.31 12.48 5.99
N VAL A 26 6.91 11.87 7.01
CA VAL A 26 8.04 12.47 7.75
C VAL A 26 9.20 12.77 6.80
N ARG A 27 9.50 11.85 5.86
CA ARG A 27 10.54 12.09 4.84
C ARG A 27 10.24 13.31 3.97
N VAL A 28 8.98 13.52 3.56
CA VAL A 28 8.56 14.73 2.81
C VAL A 28 8.82 15.97 3.64
N VAL A 29 8.42 15.98 4.91
CA VAL A 29 8.65 17.14 5.82
C VAL A 29 10.14 17.44 5.99
N MET A 30 10.96 16.39 6.19
CA MET A 30 12.41 16.55 6.33
C MET A 30 13.04 17.07 5.04
N THR A 31 12.60 16.59 3.88
CA THR A 31 13.07 17.06 2.57
C THR A 31 12.72 18.54 2.38
N ARG A 32 11.46 18.95 2.66
CA ARG A 32 11.03 20.36 2.60
C ARG A 32 11.95 21.27 3.43
N ARG A 33 12.26 20.87 4.66
CA ARG A 33 13.13 21.65 5.56
C ARG A 33 14.55 21.77 4.99
N ARG A 34 15.10 20.69 4.43
CA ARG A 34 16.46 20.68 3.85
C ARG A 34 16.55 21.52 2.59
N GLN A 35 15.55 21.41 1.70
CA GLN A 35 15.50 22.14 0.43
C GLN A 35 14.91 23.55 0.57
N ARG A 36 14.47 23.93 1.78
CA ARG A 36 13.83 25.23 2.07
C ARG A 36 12.60 25.51 1.21
N VAL A 37 11.84 24.47 0.85
CA VAL A 37 10.61 24.55 0.05
C VAL A 37 9.41 24.58 0.96
N ILE A 38 8.72 25.74 1.05
CA ILE A 38 7.55 25.91 1.92
C ILE A 38 6.31 25.28 1.32
N LEU A 39 6.05 25.51 0.01
CA LEU A 39 4.87 25.06 -0.70
C LEU A 39 5.24 24.54 -2.09
N GLY A 40 4.48 23.57 -2.60
CA GLY A 40 4.78 22.94 -3.88
C GLY A 40 6.05 22.08 -3.83
N ASP A 41 6.78 21.99 -4.92
CA ASP A 41 8.06 21.29 -5.05
C ASP A 41 9.24 22.24 -5.30
N GLY A 42 8.95 23.52 -5.60
CA GLY A 42 9.97 24.56 -5.89
C GLY A 42 10.83 24.25 -7.12
N GLY A 43 10.43 23.30 -7.97
CA GLY A 43 11.26 22.81 -9.09
C GLY A 43 12.44 21.94 -8.63
N ASP A 44 12.53 21.59 -7.33
CA ASP A 44 13.60 20.77 -6.77
C ASP A 44 13.33 19.28 -7.01
N GLU A 45 14.26 18.60 -7.70
CA GLU A 45 14.12 17.19 -8.06
C GLU A 45 14.00 16.26 -6.84
N VAL A 46 14.73 16.54 -5.77
CA VAL A 46 14.70 15.72 -4.54
C VAL A 46 13.35 15.86 -3.87
N MET A 47 12.79 17.09 -3.88
CA MET A 47 11.46 17.36 -3.33
C MET A 47 10.37 16.68 -4.17
N ILE A 48 10.44 16.76 -5.50
CA ILE A 48 9.51 16.09 -6.42
C ILE A 48 9.50 14.58 -6.14
N VAL A 49 10.68 13.94 -6.09
CA VAL A 49 10.79 12.50 -5.81
C VAL A 49 10.22 12.15 -4.45
N SER A 50 10.53 12.93 -3.41
CA SER A 50 10.03 12.69 -2.05
C SER A 50 8.50 12.79 -1.99
N ALA A 51 7.92 13.82 -2.59
CA ALA A 51 6.47 14.01 -2.67
C ALA A 51 5.78 12.88 -3.47
N ARG A 52 6.37 12.44 -4.60
CA ARG A 52 5.81 11.34 -5.41
C ARG A 52 5.87 9.99 -4.70
N ARG A 53 6.91 9.72 -3.89
CA ARG A 53 7.00 8.51 -3.06
C ARG A 53 5.83 8.44 -2.06
N PHE A 54 5.60 9.53 -1.34
CA PHE A 54 4.47 9.63 -0.41
C PHE A 54 3.12 9.61 -1.14
N GLY A 55 2.94 10.45 -2.17
CA GLY A 55 1.68 10.56 -2.92
C GLY A 55 1.23 9.21 -3.49
N ASN A 56 2.12 8.48 -4.16
CA ASN A 56 1.80 7.16 -4.67
C ASN A 56 1.40 6.16 -3.57
N ALA A 57 2.07 6.19 -2.41
CA ALA A 57 1.66 5.34 -1.29
C ALA A 57 0.29 5.75 -0.73
N ALA A 58 0.04 7.06 -0.60
CA ALA A 58 -1.23 7.60 -0.10
C ALA A 58 -2.42 7.32 -1.03
N GLU A 59 -2.21 7.23 -2.33
CA GLU A 59 -3.24 6.90 -3.32
C GLU A 59 -3.75 5.44 -3.16
N TYR A 60 -2.87 4.47 -2.93
CA TYR A 60 -3.21 3.05 -2.93
C TYR A 60 -3.50 2.47 -1.54
N THR A 61 -2.86 2.99 -0.49
CA THR A 61 -2.97 2.43 0.86
C THR A 61 -4.39 2.44 1.44
N PRO A 62 -5.17 3.54 1.34
CA PRO A 62 -6.55 3.55 1.83
C PRO A 62 -7.44 2.50 1.14
N VAL A 63 -7.24 2.30 -0.17
CA VAL A 63 -7.98 1.31 -0.95
C VAL A 63 -7.66 -0.11 -0.44
N ALA A 64 -6.38 -0.41 -0.20
CA ALA A 64 -5.96 -1.70 0.32
C ALA A 64 -6.50 -1.95 1.73
N ILE A 65 -6.43 -0.96 2.63
CA ILE A 65 -6.97 -1.07 3.99
C ILE A 65 -8.48 -1.35 3.93
N GLY A 66 -9.23 -0.60 3.12
CA GLY A 66 -10.67 -0.83 2.93
C GLY A 66 -10.97 -2.23 2.42
N ALA A 67 -10.21 -2.70 1.43
CA ALA A 67 -10.39 -4.04 0.86
C ALA A 67 -10.10 -5.14 1.90
N LEU A 68 -9.01 -5.04 2.67
CA LEU A 68 -8.66 -6.00 3.73
C LEU A 68 -9.75 -6.09 4.80
N ILE A 69 -10.29 -4.95 5.24
CA ILE A 69 -11.37 -4.89 6.23
C ILE A 69 -12.65 -5.51 5.67
N LEU A 70 -13.04 -5.16 4.44
CA LEU A 70 -14.24 -5.71 3.80
C LEU A 70 -14.14 -7.24 3.62
N LEU A 71 -13.00 -7.74 3.13
CA LEU A 71 -12.77 -9.18 3.00
C LEU A 71 -12.89 -9.89 4.36
N ALA A 72 -12.31 -9.33 5.41
CA ALA A 72 -12.40 -9.88 6.76
C ALA A 72 -13.83 -9.89 7.30
N LEU A 73 -14.61 -8.82 7.06
CA LEU A 73 -16.01 -8.70 7.50
C LEU A 73 -16.95 -9.64 6.75
N ILE A 74 -16.66 -9.93 5.46
CA ILE A 74 -17.45 -10.89 4.66
C ILE A 74 -17.17 -12.34 5.11
N GLY A 75 -16.08 -12.59 5.87
CA GLY A 75 -15.75 -13.91 6.42
C GLY A 75 -14.64 -14.64 5.66
N TRP A 76 -13.84 -13.95 4.84
CA TRP A 76 -12.69 -14.58 4.22
C TRP A 76 -11.65 -15.03 5.26
N GLN A 77 -11.03 -16.17 5.00
CA GLN A 77 -10.06 -16.79 5.91
C GLN A 77 -8.83 -15.89 6.15
N SER A 78 -8.29 -15.92 7.37
CA SER A 78 -7.17 -15.06 7.78
C SER A 78 -5.93 -15.20 6.90
N TRP A 79 -5.64 -16.39 6.36
CA TRP A 79 -4.48 -16.58 5.49
C TRP A 79 -4.57 -15.79 4.17
N ILE A 80 -5.79 -15.60 3.63
CA ILE A 80 -6.03 -14.76 2.44
C ILE A 80 -5.72 -13.31 2.76
N ILE A 81 -6.19 -12.83 3.92
CA ILE A 81 -5.90 -11.48 4.40
C ILE A 81 -4.39 -11.28 4.59
N HIS A 82 -3.69 -12.27 5.16
CA HIS A 82 -2.24 -12.24 5.30
C HIS A 82 -1.52 -12.21 3.94
N LEU A 83 -1.94 -13.01 2.97
CA LEU A 83 -1.33 -13.05 1.65
C LEU A 83 -1.47 -11.71 0.93
N ILE A 84 -2.68 -11.14 0.90
CA ILE A 84 -2.97 -9.85 0.26
C ILE A 84 -2.22 -8.73 0.98
N GLY A 85 -2.30 -8.66 2.30
CA GLY A 85 -1.68 -7.62 3.10
C GLY A 85 -0.16 -7.62 3.02
N ALA A 86 0.47 -8.80 3.13
CA ALA A 86 1.92 -8.96 3.03
C ALA A 86 2.44 -8.57 1.64
N THR A 87 1.79 -9.07 0.58
CA THR A 87 2.18 -8.76 -0.80
C THR A 87 2.06 -7.27 -1.08
N PHE A 88 0.96 -6.64 -0.65
CA PHE A 88 0.75 -5.21 -0.81
C PHE A 88 1.79 -4.40 -0.02
N LEU A 89 2.06 -4.75 1.24
CA LEU A 89 3.06 -4.07 2.07
C LEU A 89 4.45 -4.13 1.42
N LEU A 90 4.86 -5.29 0.92
CA LEU A 90 6.12 -5.44 0.17
C LEU A 90 6.18 -4.48 -1.02
N GLY A 91 5.10 -4.39 -1.78
CA GLY A 91 4.98 -3.43 -2.86
C GLY A 91 5.17 -1.99 -2.40
N ARG A 92 4.60 -1.61 -1.26
CA ARG A 92 4.71 -0.25 -0.70
C ARG A 92 6.09 0.08 -0.14
N VAL A 93 6.84 -0.93 0.29
CA VAL A 93 8.24 -0.75 0.75
C VAL A 93 9.20 -0.68 -0.44
N ILE A 94 9.02 -1.54 -1.44
CA ILE A 94 9.93 -1.63 -2.60
C ILE A 94 9.75 -0.45 -3.56
N HIS A 95 8.51 -0.05 -3.84
CA HIS A 95 8.21 1.00 -4.82
C HIS A 95 8.94 2.34 -4.59
N PRO A 96 8.96 2.91 -3.37
CA PRO A 96 9.70 4.15 -3.10
C PRO A 96 11.22 4.05 -3.37
N LEU A 97 11.80 2.86 -3.22
CA LEU A 97 13.23 2.64 -3.47
C LEU A 97 13.57 2.79 -4.97
N GLY A 98 12.61 2.47 -5.84
CA GLY A 98 12.75 2.61 -7.28
C GLY A 98 12.38 3.99 -7.84
N LEU A 99 11.94 4.93 -7.02
CA LEU A 99 11.63 6.30 -7.49
C LEU A 99 12.89 7.17 -7.43
N ALA A 100 13.44 7.46 -8.61
CA ALA A 100 14.57 8.35 -8.83
C ALA A 100 14.40 9.05 -10.20
N PHE A 101 15.06 10.19 -10.38
CA PHE A 101 15.21 10.78 -11.70
C PHE A 101 16.18 9.94 -12.54
N GLY A 102 15.83 9.71 -13.80
CA GLY A 102 16.69 8.94 -14.71
C GLY A 102 15.94 8.47 -15.97
N LYS A 103 16.67 7.86 -16.89
CA LYS A 103 16.10 7.30 -18.13
C LYS A 103 15.47 5.92 -17.85
N GLY A 104 14.14 5.86 -17.94
CA GLY A 104 13.35 4.62 -17.80
C GLY A 104 12.99 4.24 -16.35
N PRO A 105 12.01 3.34 -16.17
CA PRO A 105 11.57 2.90 -14.86
C PRO A 105 12.57 1.90 -14.25
N PRO A 106 13.16 2.19 -13.07
CA PRO A 106 14.00 1.23 -12.38
C PRO A 106 13.23 -0.06 -12.04
N PRO A 107 13.88 -1.24 -12.03
CA PRO A 107 13.23 -2.52 -11.75
C PRO A 107 12.42 -2.52 -10.44
N ALA A 108 12.95 -1.91 -9.39
CA ALA A 108 12.26 -1.82 -8.10
C ALA A 108 10.91 -1.05 -8.20
N ARG A 109 10.80 -0.04 -9.09
CA ARG A 109 9.54 0.66 -9.34
C ARG A 109 8.51 -0.26 -10.00
N VAL A 110 8.92 -1.01 -11.02
CA VAL A 110 8.05 -1.96 -11.73
C VAL A 110 7.59 -3.05 -10.77
N VAL A 111 8.53 -3.71 -10.08
CA VAL A 111 8.22 -4.76 -9.10
C VAL A 111 7.29 -4.23 -8.00
N GLY A 112 7.59 -3.07 -7.42
CA GLY A 112 6.76 -2.45 -6.39
C GLY A 112 5.33 -2.16 -6.86
N MET A 113 5.14 -1.72 -8.11
CA MET A 113 3.80 -1.52 -8.68
C MET A 113 3.08 -2.84 -8.96
N THR A 114 3.76 -3.84 -9.47
CA THR A 114 3.18 -5.18 -9.68
C THR A 114 2.69 -5.78 -8.36
N LEU A 115 3.53 -5.72 -7.31
CA LEU A 115 3.17 -6.18 -5.95
C LEU A 115 2.07 -5.31 -5.30
N THR A 116 1.75 -4.15 -5.85
CA THR A 116 0.62 -3.32 -5.43
C THR A 116 -0.66 -3.70 -6.16
N TRP A 117 -0.61 -3.79 -7.48
CA TRP A 117 -1.79 -4.03 -8.31
C TRP A 117 -2.29 -5.46 -8.19
N LEU A 118 -1.39 -6.44 -8.16
CA LEU A 118 -1.78 -7.86 -8.09
C LEU A 118 -2.68 -8.17 -6.88
N PRO A 119 -2.31 -7.86 -5.63
CA PRO A 119 -3.17 -8.13 -4.49
C PRO A 119 -4.47 -7.30 -4.50
N LEU A 120 -4.47 -6.08 -5.05
CA LEU A 120 -5.69 -5.29 -5.21
C LEU A 120 -6.65 -5.90 -6.24
N LEU A 121 -6.14 -6.42 -7.36
CA LEU A 121 -6.96 -7.12 -8.35
C LEU A 121 -7.54 -8.42 -7.77
N VAL A 122 -6.75 -9.17 -7.00
CA VAL A 122 -7.24 -10.34 -6.28
C VAL A 122 -8.34 -9.95 -5.29
N ALA A 123 -8.10 -8.94 -4.46
CA ALA A 123 -9.09 -8.45 -3.49
C ALA A 123 -10.38 -8.00 -4.19
N ALA A 124 -10.28 -7.22 -5.27
CA ALA A 124 -11.42 -6.78 -6.06
C ALA A 124 -12.22 -7.97 -6.63
N GLY A 125 -11.53 -8.97 -7.19
CA GLY A 125 -12.15 -10.19 -7.70
C GLY A 125 -12.93 -10.92 -6.60
N LEU A 126 -12.33 -11.13 -5.43
CA LEU A 126 -12.98 -11.78 -4.30
C LEU A 126 -14.20 -11.00 -3.80
N LEU A 127 -14.12 -9.67 -3.73
CA LEU A 127 -15.21 -8.79 -3.32
C LEU A 127 -16.37 -8.77 -4.33
N ILE A 128 -16.08 -8.92 -5.63
CA ILE A 128 -17.10 -8.93 -6.68
C ILE A 128 -17.78 -10.31 -6.78
N VAL A 129 -16.98 -11.37 -6.78
CA VAL A 129 -17.50 -12.73 -7.03
C VAL A 129 -18.34 -13.23 -5.86
N CYS A 130 -17.90 -12.97 -4.62
CA CYS A 130 -18.58 -13.46 -3.42
C CYS A 130 -20.09 -13.14 -3.38
N PRO A 131 -20.53 -11.89 -3.54
CA PRO A 131 -21.97 -11.56 -3.54
C PRO A 131 -22.70 -12.07 -4.78
N LEU A 132 -22.03 -12.18 -5.96
CA LEU A 132 -22.68 -12.64 -7.20
C LEU A 132 -23.02 -14.13 -7.20
N VAL A 133 -22.21 -14.93 -6.52
CA VAL A 133 -22.42 -16.39 -6.46
C VAL A 133 -23.08 -16.86 -5.17
N GLY A 134 -23.47 -15.94 -4.28
CA GLY A 134 -24.07 -16.24 -3.00
C GLY A 134 -23.18 -17.06 -2.06
N MET A 135 -21.85 -17.05 -2.29
CA MET A 135 -20.90 -17.71 -1.40
C MET A 135 -20.72 -16.87 -0.13
N ALA A 136 -21.04 -17.44 1.04
CA ALA A 136 -20.48 -16.99 2.29
C ALA A 136 -19.15 -17.75 2.45
N PRO A 137 -18.00 -17.07 2.43
CA PRO A 137 -16.74 -17.70 2.81
C PRO A 137 -16.86 -18.12 4.27
N GLY A 138 -16.72 -19.43 4.52
CA GLY A 138 -16.81 -20.01 5.87
C GLY A 138 -15.60 -19.72 6.74
#